data_3f37204b5f506262082b68e42901c0a9
#
_entry.id   3f37204b5f506262082b68e42901c0a9
#
_cell.length_a   1.000
_cell.length_b   1.000
_cell.length_c   1.000
_cell.angle_alpha   90.00
_cell.angle_beta   90.00
_cell.angle_gamma   90.00
#
_symmetry.space_group_name_H-M   'P 1'
#
loop_
_entity.id
_entity.type
_entity.pdbx_description
1 polymer ?
#
loop_
_entity_poly.entity_id
_entity_poly.type
_entity_poly.pdbx_seq_one_letter_code
_entity_poly.pdbx_strand_id
1 'polypeptide(L)'
;MRWIEVCLDTPRAEIDARCDRLAALGAGGFVIENEEDLREFLENNRQYWDYVDRELEERFSGVSRIKTYLADDPDGLAVLAAIRREYPSLSVSYVEDSDWENNWREYYKPIETGEKLVVVPEWEETPQTGRLPLRLDPGLIFGTGSHPTTRMCLAALEKYAAPGRRVLDLGCGSGILGIGALILGCARCVGCDIDPKAPDVAADNAALNGIGKDRFSVYAGDILSDASLRRLLGGGYEIVLANIVSDVIIPLSAFVGAFLAPGGVFIASGIIDGREDEVAAAIRSNGFSIIAHHAEEEWHCFECVKA
;
A
#
# COMPACT_ATOMS: atom_id res chain seq x y z
N MET A 1 -1.20 23.16 -16.06
CA MET A 1 -2.38 23.61 -16.85
C MET A 1 -3.55 23.75 -15.87
N ARG A 2 -4.50 24.65 -16.10
CA ARG A 2 -5.66 24.76 -15.21
C ARG A 2 -6.86 24.06 -15.84
N TRP A 3 -7.57 23.29 -15.03
CA TRP A 3 -8.73 22.52 -15.44
C TRP A 3 -9.99 22.97 -14.70
N ILE A 4 -11.11 22.82 -15.36
CA ILE A 4 -12.43 23.04 -14.79
C ILE A 4 -13.00 21.67 -14.44
N GLU A 5 -13.08 21.35 -13.14
CA GLU A 5 -13.80 20.16 -12.67
C GLU A 5 -15.29 20.48 -12.66
N VAL A 6 -16.07 19.68 -13.35
CA VAL A 6 -17.53 19.73 -13.36
C VAL A 6 -18.04 18.49 -12.66
N CYS A 7 -18.83 18.67 -11.60
CA CYS A 7 -19.39 17.56 -10.83
C CYS A 7 -20.93 17.62 -10.90
N LEU A 8 -21.53 16.49 -11.25
CA LEU A 8 -22.98 16.33 -11.40
C LEU A 8 -23.46 15.16 -10.56
N ASP A 9 -24.23 15.47 -9.49
CA ASP A 9 -24.92 14.42 -8.75
C ASP A 9 -25.92 13.72 -9.65
N THR A 10 -25.82 12.39 -9.69
CA THR A 10 -26.53 11.58 -10.69
C THR A 10 -26.97 10.28 -10.06
N PRO A 11 -28.29 9.93 -10.08
CA PRO A 11 -28.73 8.61 -9.67
C PRO A 11 -28.04 7.52 -10.50
N ARG A 12 -27.68 6.39 -9.87
CA ARG A 12 -26.96 5.29 -10.53
C ARG A 12 -27.58 4.87 -11.85
N ALA A 13 -28.90 4.72 -11.86
CA ALA A 13 -29.65 4.29 -13.06
C ALA A 13 -29.55 5.25 -14.26
N GLU A 14 -29.08 6.48 -14.03
CA GLU A 14 -28.98 7.52 -15.06
C GLU A 14 -27.53 7.82 -15.46
N ILE A 15 -26.54 7.19 -14.82
CA ILE A 15 -25.10 7.50 -15.02
C ILE A 15 -24.71 7.34 -16.50
N ASP A 16 -25.00 6.17 -17.10
CA ASP A 16 -24.61 5.90 -18.50
C ASP A 16 -25.26 6.88 -19.47
N ALA A 17 -26.57 7.10 -19.33
CA ALA A 17 -27.31 8.03 -20.20
C ALA A 17 -26.81 9.47 -20.04
N ARG A 18 -26.41 9.88 -18.83
CA ARG A 18 -25.86 11.22 -18.60
C ARG A 18 -24.42 11.34 -19.08
N CYS A 19 -23.60 10.31 -18.96
CA CYS A 19 -22.27 10.27 -19.59
C CYS A 19 -22.34 10.44 -21.10
N ASP A 20 -23.23 9.68 -21.77
CA ASP A 20 -23.46 9.81 -23.21
C ASP A 20 -23.91 11.23 -23.58
N ARG A 21 -24.78 11.80 -22.77
CA ARG A 21 -25.27 13.16 -23.01
C ARG A 21 -24.17 14.21 -22.81
N LEU A 22 -23.38 14.11 -21.75
CA LEU A 22 -22.23 14.99 -21.50
C LEU A 22 -21.18 14.88 -22.60
N ALA A 23 -20.93 13.66 -23.12
CA ALA A 23 -20.05 13.45 -24.27
C ALA A 23 -20.57 14.15 -25.53
N ALA A 24 -21.88 14.08 -25.78
CA ALA A 24 -22.52 14.79 -26.90
C ALA A 24 -22.45 16.31 -26.77
N LEU A 25 -22.29 16.85 -25.57
CA LEU A 25 -22.06 18.27 -25.30
C LEU A 25 -20.59 18.67 -25.40
N GLY A 26 -19.67 17.71 -25.65
CA GLY A 26 -18.26 17.94 -25.86
C GLY A 26 -17.38 17.63 -24.65
N ALA A 27 -17.91 17.05 -23.56
CA ALA A 27 -17.11 16.59 -22.46
C ALA A 27 -16.36 15.30 -22.82
N GLY A 28 -15.09 15.19 -22.41
CA GLY A 28 -14.26 13.99 -22.64
C GLY A 28 -13.73 13.45 -21.32
N GLY A 29 -13.80 12.12 -21.15
CA GLY A 29 -13.35 11.45 -19.93
C GLY A 29 -14.27 11.71 -18.72
N PHE A 30 -14.69 10.64 -18.05
CA PHE A 30 -15.57 10.70 -16.90
C PHE A 30 -14.97 9.94 -15.73
N VAL A 31 -15.06 10.53 -14.53
CA VAL A 31 -14.84 9.83 -13.27
C VAL A 31 -16.19 9.62 -12.62
N ILE A 32 -16.55 8.36 -12.40
CA ILE A 32 -17.79 7.97 -11.74
C ILE A 32 -17.48 7.65 -10.30
N GLU A 33 -18.11 8.38 -9.38
CA GLU A 33 -18.04 8.10 -7.95
C GLU A 33 -19.42 7.59 -7.52
N ASN A 34 -19.50 6.29 -7.21
CA ASN A 34 -20.75 5.64 -6.83
C ASN A 34 -20.52 4.63 -5.70
N GLU A 35 -21.32 4.72 -4.63
CA GLU A 35 -21.21 3.84 -3.46
C GLU A 35 -21.42 2.36 -3.81
N GLU A 36 -22.43 2.06 -4.65
CA GLU A 36 -22.77 0.68 -4.99
C GLU A 36 -21.68 0.04 -5.86
N ASP A 37 -21.08 0.80 -6.80
CA ASP A 37 -19.99 0.31 -7.65
C ASP A 37 -18.72 0.06 -6.83
N LEU A 38 -18.44 0.92 -5.85
CA LEU A 38 -17.36 0.69 -4.89
C LEU A 38 -17.62 -0.58 -4.09
N ARG A 39 -18.83 -0.78 -3.57
CA ARG A 39 -19.20 -1.96 -2.79
C ARG A 39 -19.10 -3.23 -3.65
N GLU A 40 -19.60 -3.21 -4.88
CA GLU A 40 -19.50 -4.33 -5.82
C GLU A 40 -18.04 -4.65 -6.17
N PHE A 41 -17.21 -3.62 -6.39
CA PHE A 41 -15.78 -3.80 -6.62
C PHE A 41 -15.08 -4.48 -5.42
N LEU A 42 -15.38 -4.04 -4.21
CA LEU A 42 -14.82 -4.59 -2.98
C LEU A 42 -15.28 -6.04 -2.75
N GLU A 43 -16.56 -6.35 -3.01
CA GLU A 43 -17.08 -7.71 -2.89
C GLU A 43 -16.45 -8.68 -3.90
N ASN A 44 -16.25 -8.23 -5.15
CA ASN A 44 -15.65 -9.05 -6.20
C ASN A 44 -14.15 -9.26 -6.05
N ASN A 45 -13.47 -8.40 -5.28
CA ASN A 45 -12.03 -8.42 -5.08
C ASN A 45 -11.61 -8.76 -3.64
N ARG A 46 -12.47 -9.33 -2.83
CA ARG A 46 -12.20 -9.71 -1.42
C ARG A 46 -10.92 -10.53 -1.23
N GLN A 47 -10.52 -11.29 -2.23
CA GLN A 47 -9.28 -12.08 -2.19
C GLN A 47 -8.00 -11.21 -2.18
N TYR A 48 -8.10 -9.92 -2.47
CA TYR A 48 -6.97 -8.99 -2.49
C TYR A 48 -7.05 -7.94 -1.39
N TRP A 49 -8.20 -7.83 -0.70
CA TRP A 49 -8.49 -6.77 0.28
C TRP A 49 -9.26 -7.35 1.46
N ASP A 50 -8.62 -7.47 2.60
CA ASP A 50 -9.29 -7.85 3.86
C ASP A 50 -9.93 -6.63 4.55
N TYR A 51 -9.54 -5.41 4.18
CA TYR A 51 -9.95 -4.17 4.79
C TYR A 51 -10.16 -3.05 3.78
N VAL A 52 -11.19 -2.26 4.02
CA VAL A 52 -11.44 -0.99 3.31
C VAL A 52 -11.33 0.12 4.33
N ASP A 53 -10.55 1.14 4.01
CA ASP A 53 -10.39 2.30 4.88
C ASP A 53 -11.76 2.92 5.18
N ARG A 54 -12.07 3.09 6.47
CA ARG A 54 -13.35 3.66 6.93
C ARG A 54 -13.58 5.07 6.38
N GLU A 55 -12.52 5.86 6.22
CA GLU A 55 -12.60 7.19 5.60
C GLU A 55 -13.02 7.07 4.12
N LEU A 56 -12.59 6.03 3.42
CA LEU A 56 -13.00 5.76 2.04
C LEU A 56 -14.49 5.38 1.97
N GLU A 57 -14.97 4.49 2.84
CA GLU A 57 -16.39 4.14 2.92
C GLU A 57 -17.27 5.36 3.26
N GLU A 58 -16.87 6.15 4.27
CA GLU A 58 -17.57 7.37 4.66
C GLU A 58 -17.61 8.40 3.53
N ARG A 59 -16.51 8.54 2.77
CA ARG A 59 -16.41 9.45 1.61
C ARG A 59 -17.36 9.06 0.48
N PHE A 60 -17.62 7.78 0.27
CA PHE A 60 -18.52 7.28 -0.78
C PHE A 60 -19.94 7.02 -0.29
N SER A 61 -20.19 7.08 1.01
CA SER A 61 -21.52 6.84 1.58
C SER A 61 -22.55 7.84 1.05
N GLY A 62 -23.59 7.33 0.39
CA GLY A 62 -24.64 8.12 -0.25
C GLY A 62 -24.19 8.89 -1.50
N VAL A 63 -22.96 8.69 -1.97
CA VAL A 63 -22.44 9.39 -3.15
C VAL A 63 -22.82 8.65 -4.42
N SER A 64 -23.40 9.38 -5.40
CA SER A 64 -23.58 8.94 -6.77
C SER A 64 -23.43 10.16 -7.68
N ARG A 65 -22.30 10.29 -8.36
CA ARG A 65 -21.99 11.47 -9.17
C ARG A 65 -21.03 11.19 -10.31
N ILE A 66 -21.13 12.03 -11.34
CA ILE A 66 -20.21 12.06 -12.48
C ILE A 66 -19.34 13.29 -12.38
N LYS A 67 -18.02 13.12 -12.54
CA LYS A 67 -17.08 14.23 -12.71
C LYS A 67 -16.50 14.20 -14.12
N THR A 68 -16.30 15.37 -14.70
CA THR A 68 -15.55 15.55 -15.95
C THR A 68 -14.64 16.77 -15.84
N TYR A 69 -13.56 16.76 -16.58
CA TYR A 69 -12.53 17.79 -16.54
C TYR A 69 -12.43 18.46 -17.91
N LEU A 70 -12.61 19.78 -17.94
CA LEU A 70 -12.53 20.59 -19.14
C LEU A 70 -11.30 21.49 -19.05
N ALA A 71 -10.62 21.76 -20.17
CA ALA A 71 -9.55 22.74 -20.18
C ALA A 71 -10.08 24.13 -19.82
N ASP A 72 -9.33 24.89 -19.03
CA ASP A 72 -9.69 26.30 -18.70
C ASP A 72 -9.25 27.20 -19.87
N ASP A 73 -9.93 27.03 -21.02
CA ASP A 73 -9.74 27.78 -22.24
C ASP A 73 -11.11 28.11 -22.88
N PRO A 74 -11.16 28.89 -23.98
CA PRO A 74 -12.42 29.25 -24.62
C PRO A 74 -13.30 28.07 -25.05
N ASP A 75 -12.69 26.95 -25.47
CA ASP A 75 -13.42 25.75 -25.91
C ASP A 75 -14.02 25.03 -24.70
N GLY A 76 -13.25 24.81 -23.65
CA GLY A 76 -13.75 24.20 -22.40
C GLY A 76 -14.82 25.05 -21.72
N LEU A 77 -14.69 26.37 -21.73
CA LEU A 77 -15.73 27.28 -21.21
C LEU A 77 -17.01 27.21 -22.04
N ALA A 78 -16.92 27.02 -23.38
CA ALA A 78 -18.10 26.83 -24.21
C ALA A 78 -18.81 25.51 -23.90
N VAL A 79 -18.06 24.42 -23.69
CA VAL A 79 -18.60 23.14 -23.25
C VAL A 79 -19.26 23.27 -21.88
N LEU A 80 -18.60 23.90 -20.92
CA LEU A 80 -19.17 24.16 -19.58
C LEU A 80 -20.50 24.94 -19.68
N ALA A 81 -20.56 25.96 -20.54
CA ALA A 81 -21.78 26.72 -20.73
C ALA A 81 -22.93 25.88 -21.33
N ALA A 82 -22.61 24.94 -22.21
CA ALA A 82 -23.58 24.00 -22.78
C ALA A 82 -24.09 23.01 -21.71
N ILE A 83 -23.19 22.44 -20.91
CA ILE A 83 -23.54 21.53 -19.80
C ILE A 83 -24.39 22.25 -18.78
N ARG A 84 -24.03 23.48 -18.37
CA ARG A 84 -24.77 24.25 -17.35
C ARG A 84 -26.17 24.64 -17.75
N ARG A 85 -26.45 24.78 -19.07
CA ARG A 85 -27.82 25.02 -19.55
C ARG A 85 -28.72 23.82 -19.35
N GLU A 86 -28.18 22.63 -19.48
CA GLU A 86 -28.93 21.38 -19.35
C GLU A 86 -29.00 20.89 -17.89
N TYR A 87 -27.91 21.11 -17.17
CA TYR A 87 -27.76 20.69 -15.75
C TYR A 87 -27.44 21.92 -14.86
N PRO A 88 -28.43 22.75 -14.49
CA PRO A 88 -28.17 23.96 -13.72
C PRO A 88 -27.63 23.75 -12.31
N SER A 89 -27.84 22.56 -11.74
CA SER A 89 -27.47 22.20 -10.35
C SER A 89 -26.04 21.65 -10.24
N LEU A 90 -25.28 21.58 -11.35
CA LEU A 90 -23.88 21.11 -11.29
C LEU A 90 -23.00 22.01 -10.42
N SER A 91 -22.00 21.43 -9.77
CA SER A 91 -20.93 22.16 -9.11
C SER A 91 -19.72 22.29 -10.03
N VAL A 92 -18.98 23.38 -9.86
CA VAL A 92 -17.75 23.67 -10.64
C VAL A 92 -16.66 24.06 -9.68
N SER A 93 -15.52 23.44 -9.82
CA SER A 93 -14.26 23.83 -9.17
C SER A 93 -13.15 23.97 -10.21
N TYR A 94 -12.08 24.66 -9.83
CA TYR A 94 -10.90 24.80 -10.68
C TYR A 94 -9.75 24.05 -10.03
N VAL A 95 -9.05 23.25 -10.85
CA VAL A 95 -7.94 22.40 -10.39
C VAL A 95 -6.73 22.70 -11.27
N GLU A 96 -5.58 22.92 -10.68
CA GLU A 96 -4.31 23.02 -11.42
C GLU A 96 -3.64 21.65 -11.52
N ASP A 97 -2.84 21.41 -12.58
CA ASP A 97 -2.05 20.17 -12.68
C ASP A 97 -1.20 19.96 -11.41
N SER A 98 -0.65 21.05 -10.86
CA SER A 98 0.09 21.05 -9.60
C SER A 98 -0.72 20.60 -8.38
N ASP A 99 -2.04 20.82 -8.39
CA ASP A 99 -2.91 20.46 -7.26
C ASP A 99 -3.15 18.95 -7.22
N TRP A 100 -3.20 18.29 -8.38
CA TRP A 100 -3.30 16.83 -8.47
C TRP A 100 -2.02 16.14 -8.00
N GLU A 101 -0.86 16.69 -8.36
CA GLU A 101 0.44 16.13 -7.98
C GLU A 101 0.85 16.47 -6.55
N ASN A 102 0.36 17.57 -5.98
CA ASN A 102 0.87 18.10 -4.72
C ASN A 102 -0.11 18.01 -3.54
N ASN A 103 -1.44 18.01 -3.77
CA ASN A 103 -2.40 18.01 -2.65
C ASN A 103 -2.27 16.77 -1.73
N TRP A 104 -1.97 15.59 -2.29
CA TRP A 104 -1.74 14.40 -1.47
C TRP A 104 -0.39 14.45 -0.73
N ARG A 105 0.62 15.15 -1.26
CA ARG A 105 1.94 15.31 -0.62
C ARG A 105 1.86 16.12 0.67
N GLU A 106 0.94 17.07 0.78
CA GLU A 106 0.75 17.86 1.99
C GLU A 106 0.30 17.03 3.20
N TYR A 107 -0.37 15.90 2.96
CA TYR A 107 -0.85 14.97 3.99
C TYR A 107 0.23 13.98 4.46
N TYR A 108 1.28 13.77 3.65
CA TYR A 108 2.37 12.88 4.02
C TYR A 108 3.46 13.65 4.76
N LYS A 109 3.48 13.50 6.08
CA LYS A 109 4.49 14.08 6.95
C LYS A 109 5.41 12.99 7.49
N PRO A 110 6.64 13.33 7.96
CA PRO A 110 7.50 12.36 8.60
C PRO A 110 6.82 11.65 9.77
N ILE A 111 6.92 10.32 9.83
CA ILE A 111 6.27 9.46 10.81
C ILE A 111 7.33 8.74 11.62
N GLU A 112 7.38 9.00 12.94
CA GLU A 112 8.22 8.23 13.85
C GLU A 112 7.66 6.82 14.01
N THR A 113 8.52 5.80 13.82
CA THR A 113 8.12 4.39 13.88
C THR A 113 9.10 3.63 14.78
N GLY A 114 8.55 2.83 15.70
CA GLY A 114 9.36 2.18 16.72
C GLY A 114 10.15 3.20 17.55
N GLU A 115 11.37 2.85 17.93
CA GLU A 115 12.28 3.72 18.72
C GLU A 115 13.39 4.35 17.87
N LYS A 116 13.76 3.71 16.74
CA LYS A 116 14.98 4.03 15.98
C LYS A 116 14.72 4.65 14.62
N LEU A 117 13.54 4.45 14.00
CA LEU A 117 13.26 4.86 12.65
C LEU A 117 12.34 6.09 12.59
N VAL A 118 12.49 6.87 11.54
CA VAL A 118 11.52 7.87 11.09
C VAL A 118 11.32 7.70 9.59
N VAL A 119 10.10 7.44 9.15
CA VAL A 119 9.74 7.38 7.73
C VAL A 119 9.59 8.80 7.22
N VAL A 120 10.31 9.15 6.17
CA VAL A 120 10.37 10.52 5.64
C VAL A 120 10.03 10.48 4.15
N PRO A 121 8.92 11.11 3.71
CA PRO A 121 8.65 11.29 2.30
C PRO A 121 9.82 11.95 1.57
N GLU A 122 10.07 11.61 0.31
CA GLU A 122 11.26 12.09 -0.43
C GLU A 122 11.36 13.62 -0.50
N TRP A 123 10.21 14.33 -0.52
CA TRP A 123 10.12 15.80 -0.61
C TRP A 123 10.17 16.51 0.75
N GLU A 124 10.15 15.77 1.87
CA GLU A 124 10.19 16.36 3.21
C GLU A 124 11.63 16.42 3.74
N GLU A 125 11.89 17.43 4.58
CA GLU A 125 13.16 17.50 5.32
C GLU A 125 13.20 16.47 6.43
N THR A 126 14.38 15.90 6.66
CA THR A 126 14.56 14.94 7.77
C THR A 126 14.44 15.68 9.11
N PRO A 127 13.50 15.30 9.98
CA PRO A 127 13.35 15.94 11.28
C PRO A 127 14.55 15.62 12.20
N GLN A 128 14.90 16.57 13.06
CA GLN A 128 16.03 16.45 13.99
C GLN A 128 15.63 15.66 15.26
N THR A 129 15.21 14.40 15.07
CA THR A 129 14.74 13.53 16.18
C THR A 129 15.81 12.60 16.73
N GLY A 130 16.98 12.53 16.08
CA GLY A 130 18.03 11.54 16.40
C GLY A 130 17.72 10.13 15.88
N ARG A 131 16.59 9.94 15.19
CA ARG A 131 16.19 8.67 14.55
C ARG A 131 16.84 8.51 13.19
N LEU A 132 16.97 7.27 12.73
CA LEU A 132 17.48 6.93 11.40
C LEU A 132 16.38 7.22 10.36
N PRO A 133 16.64 8.09 9.37
CA PRO A 133 15.66 8.37 8.35
C PRO A 133 15.52 7.21 7.36
N LEU A 134 14.29 6.80 7.10
CA LEU A 134 13.89 5.93 6.02
C LEU A 134 13.15 6.77 4.99
N ARG A 135 13.82 7.12 3.89
CA ARG A 135 13.23 7.92 2.82
C ARG A 135 12.40 7.06 1.91
N LEU A 136 11.23 7.55 1.52
CA LEU A 136 10.28 6.82 0.70
C LEU A 136 9.55 7.79 -0.25
N ASP A 137 9.34 7.35 -1.49
CA ASP A 137 8.27 7.88 -2.32
C ASP A 137 7.00 7.08 -2.03
N PRO A 138 5.98 7.68 -1.40
CA PRO A 138 4.75 6.97 -1.05
C PRO A 138 3.93 6.49 -2.24
N GLY A 139 4.18 6.96 -3.46
CA GLY A 139 3.62 6.48 -4.73
C GLY A 139 2.20 5.89 -4.68
N LEU A 140 1.88 5.07 -5.67
CA LEU A 140 0.58 4.37 -5.79
C LEU A 140 0.63 2.92 -5.26
N ILE A 141 1.76 2.48 -4.66
CA ILE A 141 1.94 1.11 -4.14
C ILE A 141 1.83 1.13 -2.62
N PHE A 142 1.24 0.07 -2.05
CA PHE A 142 1.09 -0.13 -0.60
C PHE A 142 2.46 -0.08 0.12
N GLY A 143 2.44 0.41 1.37
CA GLY A 143 3.66 0.49 2.19
C GLY A 143 4.21 1.91 2.32
N THR A 144 3.34 2.90 2.61
CA THR A 144 3.72 4.31 2.82
C THR A 144 4.31 4.59 4.21
N GLY A 145 4.24 3.62 5.12
CA GLY A 145 4.68 3.78 6.51
C GLY A 145 3.62 4.31 7.48
N SER A 146 2.51 4.86 7.00
CA SER A 146 1.43 5.37 7.85
C SER A 146 0.54 4.26 8.43
N HIS A 147 0.44 3.13 7.73
CA HIS A 147 -0.44 2.03 8.12
C HIS A 147 0.04 1.34 9.41
N PRO A 148 -0.86 0.99 10.36
CA PRO A 148 -0.52 0.32 11.62
C PRO A 148 0.34 -0.94 11.44
N THR A 149 0.00 -1.77 10.44
CA THR A 149 0.75 -3.01 10.16
C THR A 149 2.21 -2.76 9.81
N THR A 150 2.48 -1.70 9.03
CA THR A 150 3.86 -1.32 8.65
C THR A 150 4.60 -0.80 9.88
N ARG A 151 3.96 0.03 10.71
CA ARG A 151 4.56 0.53 11.95
C ARG A 151 4.91 -0.61 12.91
N MET A 152 3.98 -1.57 13.12
CA MET A 152 4.23 -2.73 13.97
C MET A 152 5.37 -3.61 13.44
N CYS A 153 5.43 -3.86 12.13
CA CYS A 153 6.52 -4.62 11.52
C CYS A 153 7.88 -3.93 11.69
N LEU A 154 7.97 -2.62 11.45
CA LEU A 154 9.22 -1.85 11.63
C LEU A 154 9.66 -1.85 13.10
N ALA A 155 8.72 -1.65 14.04
CA ALA A 155 9.01 -1.71 15.47
C ALA A 155 9.48 -3.11 15.93
N ALA A 156 8.85 -4.17 15.43
CA ALA A 156 9.30 -5.55 15.69
C ALA A 156 10.69 -5.80 15.09
N LEU A 157 10.92 -5.35 13.87
CA LEU A 157 12.19 -5.50 13.15
C LEU A 157 13.37 -4.90 13.91
N GLU A 158 13.20 -3.78 14.62
CA GLU A 158 14.24 -3.13 15.43
C GLU A 158 14.86 -4.04 16.51
N LYS A 159 14.12 -5.06 16.97
CA LYS A 159 14.59 -6.03 17.96
C LYS A 159 15.55 -7.04 17.36
N TYR A 160 15.36 -7.35 16.08
CA TYR A 160 16.07 -8.44 15.41
C TYR A 160 17.11 -7.97 14.41
N ALA A 161 17.03 -6.74 13.92
CA ALA A 161 18.01 -6.21 12.98
C ALA A 161 19.39 -6.10 13.63
N ALA A 162 20.40 -6.66 12.97
CA ALA A 162 21.79 -6.64 13.41
C ALA A 162 22.75 -6.83 12.24
N PRO A 163 24.03 -6.39 12.37
CA PRO A 163 25.05 -6.62 11.35
C PRO A 163 25.20 -8.11 10.98
N GLY A 164 25.35 -8.35 9.68
CA GLY A 164 25.51 -9.72 9.13
C GLY A 164 24.20 -10.46 8.86
N ARG A 165 23.05 -10.01 9.41
CA ARG A 165 21.76 -10.68 9.20
C ARG A 165 21.23 -10.46 7.78
N ARG A 166 20.62 -11.51 7.24
CA ARG A 166 19.93 -11.54 5.96
C ARG A 166 18.44 -11.52 6.20
N VAL A 167 17.75 -10.76 5.38
CA VAL A 167 16.31 -10.53 5.48
C VAL A 167 15.61 -11.00 4.22
N LEU A 168 14.45 -11.64 4.36
CA LEU A 168 13.53 -11.95 3.27
C LEU A 168 12.23 -11.18 3.53
N ASP A 169 11.78 -10.40 2.54
CA ASP A 169 10.58 -9.58 2.61
C ASP A 169 9.55 -10.09 1.58
N LEU A 170 8.51 -10.76 2.07
CA LEU A 170 7.47 -11.42 1.27
C LEU A 170 6.24 -10.51 1.15
N GLY A 171 5.88 -10.13 -0.08
CA GLY A 171 4.90 -9.07 -0.32
C GLY A 171 5.51 -7.71 0.00
N CYS A 172 6.69 -7.42 -0.57
CA CYS A 172 7.49 -6.28 -0.14
C CYS A 172 6.93 -4.91 -0.58
N GLY A 173 6.04 -4.86 -1.58
CA GLY A 173 5.45 -3.62 -2.10
C GLY A 173 6.48 -2.55 -2.40
N SER A 174 6.40 -1.42 -1.69
CA SER A 174 7.35 -0.30 -1.78
C SER A 174 8.77 -0.64 -1.33
N GLY A 175 8.99 -1.80 -0.70
CA GLY A 175 10.27 -2.21 -0.11
C GLY A 175 10.55 -1.64 1.27
N ILE A 176 9.59 -0.94 1.89
CA ILE A 176 9.80 -0.20 3.14
C ILE A 176 10.39 -1.06 4.27
N LEU A 177 9.91 -2.30 4.45
CA LEU A 177 10.39 -3.18 5.53
C LEU A 177 11.82 -3.66 5.24
N GLY A 178 12.08 -4.09 4.00
CA GLY A 178 13.42 -4.48 3.55
C GLY A 178 14.43 -3.33 3.67
N ILE A 179 14.06 -2.12 3.25
CA ILE A 179 14.88 -0.91 3.37
C ILE A 179 15.12 -0.59 4.85
N GLY A 180 14.06 -0.63 5.68
CA GLY A 180 14.18 -0.42 7.14
C GLY A 180 15.16 -1.40 7.78
N ALA A 181 15.12 -2.68 7.41
CA ALA A 181 16.08 -3.68 7.88
C ALA A 181 17.54 -3.31 7.53
N LEU A 182 17.77 -2.82 6.31
CA LEU A 182 19.10 -2.44 5.84
C LEU A 182 19.62 -1.16 6.51
N ILE A 183 18.74 -0.19 6.80
CA ILE A 183 19.05 1.02 7.58
C ILE A 183 19.40 0.66 9.03
N LEU A 184 18.69 -0.32 9.61
CA LEU A 184 18.96 -0.85 10.95
C LEU A 184 20.23 -1.70 11.03
N GLY A 185 20.94 -1.90 9.91
CA GLY A 185 22.27 -2.53 9.87
C GLY A 185 22.29 -3.95 9.34
N CYS A 186 21.19 -4.53 8.87
CA CYS A 186 21.20 -5.83 8.20
C CYS A 186 22.09 -5.81 6.95
N ALA A 187 22.72 -6.95 6.64
CA ALA A 187 23.68 -7.04 5.56
C ALA A 187 23.01 -7.01 4.18
N ARG A 188 21.95 -7.76 4.03
CA ARG A 188 21.26 -7.92 2.75
C ARG A 188 19.78 -8.22 2.97
N CYS A 189 18.94 -7.69 2.08
CA CYS A 189 17.54 -8.04 1.96
C CYS A 189 17.24 -8.60 0.56
N VAL A 190 16.39 -9.61 0.49
CA VAL A 190 15.76 -10.10 -0.73
C VAL A 190 14.26 -9.92 -0.56
N GLY A 191 13.59 -9.36 -1.56
CA GLY A 191 12.13 -9.19 -1.55
C GLY A 191 11.47 -9.97 -2.69
N CYS A 192 10.18 -10.24 -2.54
CA CYS A 192 9.33 -10.61 -3.66
C CYS A 192 7.93 -10.02 -3.49
N ASP A 193 7.26 -9.80 -4.61
CA ASP A 193 5.90 -9.30 -4.66
C ASP A 193 5.17 -9.86 -5.89
N ILE A 194 3.84 -10.00 -5.79
CA ILE A 194 3.02 -10.42 -6.92
C ILE A 194 2.86 -9.31 -7.96
N ASP A 195 2.96 -8.05 -7.54
CA ASP A 195 2.92 -6.89 -8.45
C ASP A 195 4.22 -6.82 -9.28
N PRO A 196 4.13 -6.90 -10.62
CA PRO A 196 5.30 -6.79 -11.49
C PRO A 196 6.01 -5.44 -11.42
N LYS A 197 5.40 -4.39 -10.85
CA LYS A 197 6.01 -3.07 -10.67
C LYS A 197 6.85 -2.98 -9.38
N ALA A 198 6.61 -3.83 -8.40
CA ALA A 198 7.28 -3.79 -7.10
C ALA A 198 8.82 -3.81 -7.19
N PRO A 199 9.47 -4.59 -8.08
CA PRO A 199 10.93 -4.56 -8.20
C PRO A 199 11.51 -3.19 -8.55
N ASP A 200 10.86 -2.44 -9.44
CA ASP A 200 11.32 -1.11 -9.85
C ASP A 200 11.05 -0.09 -8.72
N VAL A 201 9.85 -0.08 -8.16
CA VAL A 201 9.49 0.83 -7.06
C VAL A 201 10.36 0.62 -5.83
N ALA A 202 10.58 -0.63 -5.43
CA ALA A 202 11.44 -0.93 -4.28
C ALA A 202 12.91 -0.55 -4.55
N ALA A 203 13.39 -0.69 -5.81
CA ALA A 203 14.74 -0.27 -6.18
C ALA A 203 14.89 1.25 -6.13
N ASP A 204 13.90 2.01 -6.60
CA ASP A 204 13.90 3.47 -6.55
C ASP A 204 13.88 3.97 -5.09
N ASN A 205 13.02 3.41 -4.25
CA ASN A 205 12.99 3.70 -2.82
C ASN A 205 14.29 3.33 -2.10
N ALA A 206 14.92 2.21 -2.45
CA ALA A 206 16.22 1.83 -1.92
C ALA A 206 17.29 2.85 -2.30
N ALA A 207 17.28 3.34 -3.54
CA ALA A 207 18.23 4.35 -4.03
C ALA A 207 18.10 5.68 -3.27
N LEU A 208 16.90 6.11 -2.85
CA LEU A 208 16.69 7.28 -1.98
C LEU A 208 17.44 7.17 -0.64
N ASN A 209 17.74 5.94 -0.21
CA ASN A 209 18.47 5.62 1.03
C ASN A 209 19.93 5.22 0.78
N GLY A 210 20.46 5.39 -0.44
CA GLY A 210 21.82 4.99 -0.79
C GLY A 210 22.04 3.46 -0.79
N ILE A 211 20.98 2.66 -0.94
CA ILE A 211 21.03 1.21 -0.95
C ILE A 211 21.01 0.72 -2.40
N GLY A 212 22.07 0.01 -2.80
CA GLY A 212 22.20 -0.57 -4.14
C GLY A 212 21.60 -1.97 -4.26
N LYS A 213 21.51 -2.45 -5.52
CA LYS A 213 20.99 -3.78 -5.87
C LYS A 213 21.81 -4.95 -5.30
N ASP A 214 23.05 -4.71 -4.91
CA ASP A 214 23.93 -5.65 -4.22
C ASP A 214 23.44 -5.97 -2.82
N ARG A 215 22.78 -5.02 -2.16
CA ARG A 215 22.21 -5.18 -0.83
C ARG A 215 20.72 -5.46 -0.82
N PHE A 216 19.96 -4.94 -1.78
CA PHE A 216 18.51 -5.16 -1.91
C PHE A 216 18.17 -5.63 -3.32
N SER A 217 17.55 -6.80 -3.43
CA SER A 217 17.09 -7.40 -4.70
C SER A 217 15.64 -7.83 -4.57
N VAL A 218 14.79 -7.45 -5.50
CA VAL A 218 13.35 -7.78 -5.50
C VAL A 218 12.99 -8.54 -6.76
N TYR A 219 12.12 -9.54 -6.63
CA TYR A 219 11.63 -10.40 -7.71
C TYR A 219 10.10 -10.34 -7.79
N ALA A 220 9.57 -10.20 -9.00
CA ALA A 220 8.12 -10.30 -9.20
C ALA A 220 7.68 -11.76 -9.30
N GLY A 221 6.57 -12.11 -8.67
CA GLY A 221 5.94 -13.42 -8.76
C GLY A 221 5.11 -13.81 -7.53
N ASP A 222 4.25 -14.77 -7.71
CA ASP A 222 3.38 -15.29 -6.64
C ASP A 222 4.13 -16.33 -5.78
N ILE A 223 4.42 -15.97 -4.55
CA ILE A 223 5.15 -16.85 -3.61
C ILE A 223 4.37 -18.14 -3.29
N LEU A 224 3.04 -18.13 -3.38
CA LEU A 224 2.22 -19.30 -3.08
C LEU A 224 2.24 -20.32 -4.21
N SER A 225 2.20 -19.90 -5.45
CA SER A 225 2.08 -20.79 -6.62
C SER A 225 3.40 -21.04 -7.33
N ASP A 226 4.36 -20.10 -7.33
CA ASP A 226 5.62 -20.22 -8.07
C ASP A 226 6.72 -20.94 -7.28
N ALA A 227 6.86 -22.23 -7.54
CA ALA A 227 7.93 -23.05 -6.95
C ALA A 227 9.34 -22.66 -7.45
N SER A 228 9.48 -22.04 -8.64
CA SER A 228 10.77 -21.57 -9.15
C SER A 228 11.22 -20.31 -8.42
N LEU A 229 10.30 -19.39 -8.14
CA LEU A 229 10.54 -18.22 -7.29
C LEU A 229 11.02 -18.68 -5.90
N ARG A 230 10.31 -19.62 -5.25
CA ARG A 230 10.73 -20.13 -3.93
C ARG A 230 12.14 -20.70 -3.94
N ARG A 231 12.53 -21.43 -5.01
CA ARG A 231 13.92 -21.94 -5.17
C ARG A 231 14.92 -20.80 -5.38
N LEU A 232 14.56 -19.77 -6.15
CA LEU A 232 15.41 -18.61 -6.41
C LEU A 232 15.69 -17.82 -5.13
N LEU A 233 14.67 -17.61 -4.31
CA LEU A 233 14.80 -16.92 -3.02
C LEU A 233 15.72 -17.68 -2.06
N GLY A 234 15.78 -19.01 -2.16
CA GLY A 234 16.67 -19.85 -1.34
C GLY A 234 16.24 -19.92 0.12
N GLY A 235 17.20 -19.83 1.05
CA GLY A 235 16.93 -19.92 2.48
C GLY A 235 18.08 -19.40 3.33
N GLY A 236 17.99 -19.61 4.66
CA GLY A 236 19.01 -19.19 5.62
C GLY A 236 18.89 -17.71 6.01
N TYR A 237 17.67 -17.19 6.05
CA TYR A 237 17.38 -15.81 6.50
C TYR A 237 17.18 -15.79 8.02
N GLU A 238 17.83 -14.87 8.69
CA GLU A 238 17.65 -14.65 10.12
C GLU A 238 16.32 -13.94 10.41
N ILE A 239 15.79 -13.20 9.42
CA ILE A 239 14.51 -12.49 9.54
C ILE A 239 13.72 -12.75 8.25
N VAL A 240 12.47 -13.19 8.40
CA VAL A 240 11.50 -13.27 7.31
C VAL A 240 10.32 -12.37 7.68
N LEU A 241 9.96 -11.47 6.79
CA LEU A 241 8.86 -10.51 6.93
C LEU A 241 7.73 -10.90 5.97
N ALA A 242 6.49 -10.73 6.42
CA ALA A 242 5.31 -10.78 5.58
C ALA A 242 4.25 -9.82 6.14
N ASN A 243 4.08 -8.68 5.50
CA ASN A 243 3.00 -7.74 5.80
C ASN A 243 1.97 -7.80 4.67
N ILE A 244 1.12 -8.83 4.72
CA ILE A 244 0.18 -9.20 3.66
C ILE A 244 -1.11 -9.74 4.27
N VAL A 245 -2.16 -9.86 3.47
CA VAL A 245 -3.48 -10.31 3.93
C VAL A 245 -3.46 -11.73 4.52
N SER A 246 -4.37 -12.00 5.45
CA SER A 246 -4.50 -13.26 6.18
C SER A 246 -4.61 -14.48 5.26
N ASP A 247 -5.33 -14.36 4.14
CA ASP A 247 -5.52 -15.43 3.15
C ASP A 247 -4.21 -15.87 2.47
N VAL A 248 -3.18 -15.02 2.48
CA VAL A 248 -1.84 -15.35 1.99
C VAL A 248 -0.95 -15.87 3.14
N ILE A 249 -1.04 -15.29 4.35
CA ILE A 249 -0.23 -15.72 5.51
C ILE A 249 -0.55 -17.17 5.90
N ILE A 250 -1.83 -17.55 5.90
CA ILE A 250 -2.27 -18.89 6.29
C ILE A 250 -1.56 -19.97 5.44
N PRO A 251 -1.70 -20.02 4.11
CA PRO A 251 -0.97 -21.02 3.30
C PRO A 251 0.55 -20.83 3.30
N LEU A 252 1.05 -19.59 3.39
CA LEU A 252 2.48 -19.27 3.49
C LEU A 252 3.11 -19.94 4.73
N SER A 253 2.40 -19.97 5.86
CA SER A 253 2.87 -20.54 7.13
C SER A 253 3.33 -21.99 6.99
N ALA A 254 2.77 -22.76 6.04
CA ALA A 254 3.12 -24.17 5.82
C ALA A 254 4.55 -24.36 5.29
N PHE A 255 5.14 -23.36 4.65
CA PHE A 255 6.48 -23.50 4.05
C PHE A 255 7.44 -22.36 4.35
N VAL A 256 7.00 -21.26 4.96
CA VAL A 256 7.86 -20.10 5.32
C VAL A 256 9.06 -20.53 6.17
N GLY A 257 8.89 -21.57 6.97
CA GLY A 257 9.97 -22.16 7.77
C GLY A 257 11.17 -22.67 6.94
N ALA A 258 11.00 -22.99 5.67
CA ALA A 258 12.10 -23.40 4.80
C ALA A 258 13.06 -22.24 4.46
N PHE A 259 12.59 -21.01 4.55
CA PHE A 259 13.42 -19.82 4.31
C PHE A 259 14.26 -19.43 5.54
N LEU A 260 13.84 -19.78 6.75
CA LEU A 260 14.49 -19.36 7.99
C LEU A 260 15.80 -20.09 8.26
N ALA A 261 16.78 -19.34 8.74
CA ALA A 261 17.95 -19.86 9.40
C ALA A 261 17.58 -20.51 10.76
N PRO A 262 18.43 -21.37 11.33
CA PRO A 262 18.25 -21.80 12.72
C PRO A 262 18.19 -20.62 13.67
N GLY A 263 17.14 -20.55 14.48
CA GLY A 263 16.88 -19.44 15.39
C GLY A 263 16.41 -18.14 14.73
N GLY A 264 16.06 -18.19 13.46
CA GLY A 264 15.48 -17.06 12.72
C GLY A 264 14.05 -16.75 13.17
N VAL A 265 13.62 -15.50 12.94
CA VAL A 265 12.30 -14.99 13.28
C VAL A 265 11.46 -14.78 12.03
N PHE A 266 10.17 -15.11 12.12
CA PHE A 266 9.15 -14.78 11.15
C PHE A 266 8.23 -13.71 11.76
N ILE A 267 8.15 -12.52 11.12
CA ILE A 267 7.27 -11.42 11.50
C ILE A 267 6.14 -11.37 10.48
N ALA A 268 4.91 -11.63 10.94
CA ALA A 268 3.71 -11.66 10.11
C ALA A 268 2.73 -10.59 10.55
N SER A 269 2.29 -9.73 9.64
CA SER A 269 1.29 -8.68 9.86
C SER A 269 0.42 -8.49 8.62
N GLY A 270 -0.52 -7.51 8.66
CA GLY A 270 -1.58 -7.41 7.67
C GLY A 270 -2.79 -8.27 8.05
N ILE A 271 -2.90 -8.59 9.33
CA ILE A 271 -3.94 -9.45 9.91
C ILE A 271 -4.97 -8.54 10.54
N ILE A 272 -6.20 -8.57 10.03
CA ILE A 272 -7.29 -7.75 10.54
C ILE A 272 -7.99 -8.42 11.73
N ASP A 273 -8.62 -7.63 12.60
CA ASP A 273 -9.47 -8.09 13.70
C ASP A 273 -10.45 -9.19 13.25
N GLY A 274 -10.59 -10.23 14.07
CA GLY A 274 -11.43 -11.39 13.79
C GLY A 274 -10.77 -12.48 12.94
N ARG A 275 -9.59 -12.22 12.35
CA ARG A 275 -8.77 -13.21 11.63
C ARG A 275 -7.54 -13.66 12.41
N GLU A 276 -7.19 -12.98 13.52
CA GLU A 276 -5.97 -13.22 14.30
C GLU A 276 -5.89 -14.64 14.87
N ASP A 277 -7.01 -15.18 15.38
CA ASP A 277 -7.04 -16.53 15.94
C ASP A 277 -6.85 -17.61 14.88
N GLU A 278 -7.43 -17.44 13.69
CA GLU A 278 -7.29 -18.34 12.54
C GLU A 278 -5.83 -18.36 12.06
N VAL A 279 -5.24 -17.18 11.86
CA VAL A 279 -3.84 -17.04 11.44
C VAL A 279 -2.91 -17.62 12.50
N ALA A 280 -3.14 -17.33 13.78
CA ALA A 280 -2.33 -17.86 14.87
C ALA A 280 -2.43 -19.39 14.95
N ALA A 281 -3.62 -19.97 14.73
CA ALA A 281 -3.79 -21.43 14.68
C ALA A 281 -3.03 -22.07 13.52
N ALA A 282 -3.07 -21.45 12.33
CA ALA A 282 -2.33 -21.91 11.16
C ALA A 282 -0.81 -21.87 11.39
N ILE A 283 -0.30 -20.76 11.91
CA ILE A 283 1.12 -20.57 12.24
C ILE A 283 1.60 -21.65 13.23
N ARG A 284 0.84 -21.88 14.33
CA ARG A 284 1.18 -22.89 15.34
C ARG A 284 1.12 -24.31 14.78
N SER A 285 0.10 -24.63 13.97
CA SER A 285 -0.04 -25.96 13.37
C SER A 285 1.09 -26.30 12.39
N ASN A 286 1.76 -25.30 11.82
CA ASN A 286 2.88 -25.43 10.93
C ASN A 286 4.26 -25.37 11.65
N GLY A 287 4.29 -25.58 12.98
CA GLY A 287 5.52 -25.77 13.75
C GLY A 287 6.19 -24.47 14.18
N PHE A 288 5.41 -23.40 14.40
CA PHE A 288 5.90 -22.15 14.94
C PHE A 288 5.34 -21.89 16.34
N SER A 289 6.15 -21.25 17.17
CA SER A 289 5.72 -20.62 18.42
C SER A 289 5.57 -19.11 18.19
N ILE A 290 4.42 -18.53 18.51
CA ILE A 290 4.22 -17.08 18.55
C ILE A 290 4.81 -16.59 19.86
N ILE A 291 5.87 -15.78 19.80
CA ILE A 291 6.62 -15.27 20.95
C ILE A 291 6.22 -13.85 21.34
N ALA A 292 5.59 -13.11 20.42
CA ALA A 292 4.97 -11.81 20.69
C ALA A 292 3.76 -11.61 19.78
N HIS A 293 2.78 -10.86 20.28
CA HIS A 293 1.59 -10.42 19.58
C HIS A 293 1.39 -8.94 19.85
N HIS A 294 1.34 -8.16 18.78
CA HIS A 294 1.10 -6.73 18.80
C HIS A 294 -0.24 -6.45 18.13
N ALA A 295 -0.97 -5.50 18.68
CA ALA A 295 -2.22 -5.00 18.10
C ALA A 295 -2.19 -3.47 18.10
N GLU A 296 -2.58 -2.86 17.00
CA GLU A 296 -2.71 -1.42 16.84
C GLU A 296 -3.92 -1.15 15.95
N GLU A 297 -4.87 -0.39 16.47
CA GLU A 297 -6.19 -0.21 15.85
C GLU A 297 -6.85 -1.58 15.62
N GLU A 298 -7.36 -1.89 14.43
CA GLU A 298 -7.95 -3.17 14.05
C GLU A 298 -6.94 -4.17 13.42
N TRP A 299 -5.64 -3.98 13.65
CA TRP A 299 -4.59 -4.77 13.01
C TRP A 299 -3.68 -5.48 13.99
N HIS A 300 -3.20 -6.65 13.57
CA HIS A 300 -2.32 -7.50 14.36
C HIS A 300 -0.99 -7.80 13.67
N CYS A 301 0.04 -8.02 14.51
CA CYS A 301 1.36 -8.46 14.09
C CYS A 301 1.87 -9.55 15.05
N PHE A 302 2.37 -10.64 14.49
CA PHE A 302 2.94 -11.76 15.23
C PHE A 302 4.45 -11.86 15.00
N GLU A 303 5.20 -12.06 16.09
CA GLU A 303 6.60 -12.47 16.03
C GLU A 303 6.68 -13.97 16.33
N CYS A 304 7.23 -14.74 15.39
CA CYS A 304 7.18 -16.21 15.43
C CYS A 304 8.57 -16.80 15.30
N VAL A 305 8.84 -17.89 16.01
CA VAL A 305 10.05 -18.69 15.87
C VAL A 305 9.68 -20.15 15.61
N LYS A 306 10.55 -20.91 14.96
CA LYS A 306 10.33 -22.34 14.84
C LYS A 306 10.29 -23.00 16.23
N ALA A 307 9.29 -23.84 16.45
CA ALA A 307 9.11 -24.62 17.68
C ALA A 307 10.19 -25.69 17.85
#